data_73dee03c0ebcf0473c4abb13ed577560
#
_entry.id   73dee03c0ebcf0473c4abb13ed577560
#
_cell.length_a   1.000
_cell.length_b   1.000
_cell.length_c   1.000
_cell.angle_alpha   90.00
_cell.angle_beta   90.00
_cell.angle_gamma   90.00
#
_symmetry.space_group_name_H-M   'P 1'
#
loop_
_entity.id
_entity.type
_entity.pdbx_description
1 polymer ?
#
loop_
_entity_poly.entity_id
_entity_poly.type
_entity_poly.pdbx_seq_one_letter_code
_entity_poly.pdbx_strand_id
1 'polypeptide(L)'
;GIFDSSSVSYKGAGTVVAVLDSGFDCTHTVFQKQPTEQVITDRDISSILGNMNASKFTKGLELKDVYYSRKIPFVYDYADKDSDVFPYDSEHGTHVAGIIGGLDDKITGVAVDTQLVLMKVFPDLSEGGKTEDILAALEDAVLLGVDAINMSLGSSCGFAREEDGNKINEVYERINESGISLITAASNSYSSGYGGEQGNTNFVTNPDSGTVGSPSTYDAALSVASISGVKSRYIIANGEQVLFYKESNSVTAKPNDFMN
;
A
#
# COMPACT_ATOMS: atom_id res chain seq x y z
N GLY A 1 -2.97 -13.63 -17.37
CA GLY A 1 -2.35 -12.58 -16.56
C GLY A 1 -0.92 -12.31 -17.00
N ILE A 2 -0.39 -11.14 -16.65
CA ILE A 2 1.02 -10.79 -16.90
C ILE A 2 1.96 -11.73 -16.13
N PHE A 3 1.46 -12.29 -15.05
CA PHE A 3 2.16 -13.30 -14.25
C PHE A 3 1.37 -14.61 -14.29
N ASP A 4 1.86 -15.56 -15.05
CA ASP A 4 1.53 -16.96 -14.77
C ASP A 4 2.32 -17.35 -13.51
N SER A 5 1.62 -17.46 -12.39
CA SER A 5 2.23 -17.83 -11.10
C SER A 5 2.96 -19.18 -11.15
N SER A 6 2.69 -20.00 -12.17
CA SER A 6 3.39 -21.25 -12.41
C SER A 6 4.80 -21.07 -12.96
N SER A 7 5.08 -19.92 -13.60
CA SER A 7 6.39 -19.63 -14.24
C SER A 7 7.39 -18.95 -13.29
N VAL A 8 6.94 -18.41 -12.16
CA VAL A 8 7.82 -17.75 -11.19
C VAL A 8 8.18 -18.75 -10.07
N SER A 9 9.44 -19.14 -10.03
CA SER A 9 9.94 -20.09 -9.01
C SER A 9 10.06 -19.48 -7.62
N TYR A 10 10.26 -18.17 -7.51
CA TYR A 10 10.43 -17.47 -6.24
C TYR A 10 9.06 -17.03 -5.71
N LYS A 11 8.79 -17.36 -4.45
CA LYS A 11 7.53 -17.11 -3.76
C LYS A 11 7.68 -16.26 -2.50
N GLY A 12 8.83 -15.58 -2.35
CA GLY A 12 9.13 -14.72 -1.21
C GLY A 12 9.68 -15.43 0.02
N ALA A 13 10.14 -16.68 -0.09
CA ALA A 13 10.81 -17.36 1.01
C ALA A 13 12.06 -16.56 1.43
N GLY A 14 12.25 -16.39 2.75
CA GLY A 14 13.34 -15.61 3.29
C GLY A 14 13.18 -14.09 3.14
N THR A 15 11.98 -13.59 2.83
CA THR A 15 11.70 -12.16 2.73
C THR A 15 10.63 -11.70 3.72
N VAL A 16 10.65 -10.40 4.03
CA VAL A 16 9.70 -9.72 4.90
C VAL A 16 9.15 -8.48 4.22
N VAL A 17 7.84 -8.35 4.14
CA VAL A 17 7.17 -7.18 3.58
C VAL A 17 6.34 -6.47 4.65
N ALA A 18 6.62 -5.19 4.88
CA ALA A 18 5.75 -4.34 5.69
C ALA A 18 4.60 -3.79 4.83
N VAL A 19 3.40 -3.77 5.38
CA VAL A 19 2.21 -3.18 4.76
C VAL A 19 1.66 -2.11 5.70
N LEU A 20 1.68 -0.86 5.24
CA LEU A 20 1.08 0.28 5.94
C LEU A 20 -0.27 0.58 5.30
N ASP A 21 -1.37 0.37 6.07
CA ASP A 21 -2.71 0.47 5.49
C ASP A 21 -3.81 0.72 6.56
N SER A 22 -5.09 0.57 6.17
CA SER A 22 -6.27 0.92 6.97
C SER A 22 -6.63 -0.08 8.08
N GLY A 23 -6.04 -1.25 8.08
CA GLY A 23 -6.32 -2.32 9.05
C GLY A 23 -6.28 -3.70 8.43
N PHE A 24 -6.20 -4.73 9.31
CA PHE A 24 -5.89 -6.09 8.88
C PHE A 24 -6.66 -7.14 9.69
N ASP A 25 -7.47 -7.95 9.03
CA ASP A 25 -7.99 -9.19 9.62
C ASP A 25 -6.91 -10.28 9.58
N CYS A 26 -6.08 -10.32 10.60
CA CYS A 26 -5.03 -11.33 10.73
C CYS A 26 -5.57 -12.76 10.86
N THR A 27 -6.87 -12.93 11.19
CA THR A 27 -7.52 -14.24 11.33
C THR A 27 -7.98 -14.81 10.00
N HIS A 28 -7.98 -14.00 8.92
CA HIS A 28 -8.46 -14.40 7.61
C HIS A 28 -7.72 -15.66 7.10
N THR A 29 -8.44 -16.52 6.41
CA THR A 29 -7.95 -17.84 5.93
C THR A 29 -6.70 -17.73 5.05
N VAL A 30 -6.55 -16.64 4.29
CA VAL A 30 -5.42 -16.42 3.40
C VAL A 30 -4.07 -16.30 4.11
N PHE A 31 -4.05 -16.02 5.43
CA PHE A 31 -2.82 -15.86 6.21
C PHE A 31 -2.45 -17.09 7.04
N GLN A 32 -3.19 -18.19 6.92
CA GLN A 32 -2.95 -19.40 7.72
C GLN A 32 -1.73 -20.20 7.26
N LYS A 33 -1.35 -20.10 5.98
CA LYS A 33 -0.13 -20.74 5.49
C LYS A 33 1.10 -20.08 6.09
N GLN A 34 1.88 -20.87 6.82
CA GLN A 34 3.13 -20.40 7.39
C GLN A 34 4.24 -20.34 6.32
N PRO A 35 5.16 -19.38 6.39
CA PRO A 35 6.30 -19.30 5.48
C PRO A 35 7.24 -20.51 5.65
N THR A 36 7.89 -20.89 4.57
CA THR A 36 8.89 -21.97 4.60
C THR A 36 10.15 -21.57 5.36
N GLU A 37 10.53 -20.30 5.26
CA GLU A 37 11.64 -19.69 5.99
C GLU A 37 11.10 -18.59 6.91
N GLN A 38 11.65 -18.51 8.11
CA GLN A 38 11.33 -17.48 9.09
C GLN A 38 12.53 -16.56 9.27
N VAL A 39 12.38 -15.31 8.88
CA VAL A 39 13.40 -14.25 9.00
C VAL A 39 13.28 -13.58 10.36
N ILE A 40 12.07 -13.06 10.66
CA ILE A 40 11.77 -12.42 11.93
C ILE A 40 11.10 -13.43 12.86
N THR A 41 11.70 -13.64 14.02
CA THR A 41 11.18 -14.54 15.06
C THR A 41 10.60 -13.74 16.23
N ASP A 42 9.90 -14.42 17.12
CA ASP A 42 9.43 -13.87 18.39
C ASP A 42 10.58 -13.32 19.26
N ARG A 43 11.75 -13.95 19.20
CA ARG A 43 12.95 -13.49 19.91
C ARG A 43 13.51 -12.20 19.33
N ASP A 44 13.50 -12.07 18.01
CA ASP A 44 13.94 -10.84 17.35
C ASP A 44 13.05 -9.67 17.74
N ILE A 45 11.72 -9.86 17.70
CA ILE A 45 10.77 -8.83 18.17
C ILE A 45 11.02 -8.50 19.64
N SER A 46 11.15 -9.49 20.53
CA SER A 46 11.41 -9.26 21.95
C SER A 46 12.67 -8.43 22.18
N SER A 47 13.70 -8.63 21.36
CA SER A 47 14.99 -7.93 21.54
C SER A 47 14.95 -6.45 21.16
N ILE A 48 14.07 -6.06 20.22
CA ILE A 48 14.00 -4.70 19.69
C ILE A 48 12.77 -3.93 20.16
N LEU A 49 11.73 -4.59 20.66
CA LEU A 49 10.42 -4.01 21.00
C LEU A 49 10.55 -2.76 21.86
N GLY A 50 11.43 -2.77 22.86
CA GLY A 50 11.66 -1.62 23.74
C GLY A 50 12.23 -0.37 23.05
N ASN A 51 12.79 -0.52 21.84
CA ASN A 51 13.34 0.58 21.05
C ASN A 51 12.35 1.11 20.01
N MET A 52 11.28 0.38 19.74
CA MET A 52 10.29 0.71 18.72
C MET A 52 9.39 1.87 19.15
N ASN A 53 8.89 2.61 18.17
CA ASN A 53 7.90 3.66 18.37
C ASN A 53 6.59 3.11 18.95
N ALA A 54 6.20 1.89 18.54
CA ALA A 54 5.07 1.17 19.13
C ALA A 54 5.13 1.15 20.67
N SER A 55 6.30 0.79 21.26
CA SER A 55 6.49 0.78 22.71
C SER A 55 6.60 2.17 23.35
N LYS A 56 6.99 3.18 22.58
CA LYS A 56 6.97 4.58 23.04
C LYS A 56 5.54 5.11 23.13
N PHE A 57 4.67 4.68 22.21
CA PHE A 57 3.26 5.07 22.18
C PHE A 57 2.43 4.32 23.23
N THR A 58 2.62 3.00 23.33
CA THR A 58 1.87 2.15 24.28
C THR A 58 2.80 1.64 25.35
N LYS A 59 2.67 2.21 26.56
CA LYS A 59 3.46 1.78 27.71
C LYS A 59 3.09 0.38 28.17
N GLY A 60 4.09 -0.46 28.37
CA GLY A 60 3.88 -1.84 28.81
C GLY A 60 3.48 -2.79 27.70
N LEU A 61 3.71 -2.41 26.44
CA LEU A 61 3.51 -3.28 25.28
C LEU A 61 4.40 -4.52 25.40
N GLU A 62 3.79 -5.68 25.31
CA GLU A 62 4.47 -6.98 25.42
C GLU A 62 4.50 -7.71 24.09
N LEU A 63 5.38 -8.68 23.96
CA LEU A 63 5.50 -9.50 22.74
C LEU A 63 4.15 -10.09 22.29
N LYS A 64 3.35 -10.60 23.21
CA LYS A 64 2.03 -11.18 22.93
C LYS A 64 1.03 -10.23 22.29
N ASP A 65 1.24 -8.92 22.45
CA ASP A 65 0.36 -7.88 21.95
C ASP A 65 0.67 -7.55 20.47
N VAL A 66 1.89 -7.84 20.01
CA VAL A 66 2.38 -7.47 18.68
C VAL A 66 2.81 -8.64 17.80
N TYR A 67 3.12 -9.81 18.38
CA TYR A 67 3.47 -11.01 17.62
C TYR A 67 2.24 -11.88 17.39
N TYR A 68 1.79 -11.96 16.16
CA TYR A 68 0.59 -12.74 15.82
C TYR A 68 0.91 -14.19 15.44
N SER A 69 1.84 -14.40 14.49
CA SER A 69 2.23 -15.72 14.01
C SER A 69 3.58 -15.68 13.29
N ARG A 70 4.07 -16.86 12.88
CA ARG A 70 5.27 -16.91 12.01
C ARG A 70 5.06 -16.23 10.66
N LYS A 71 3.81 -16.21 10.14
CA LYS A 71 3.44 -15.52 8.90
C LYS A 71 3.36 -14.03 9.11
N ILE A 72 2.86 -13.60 10.27
CA ILE A 72 2.68 -12.20 10.66
C ILE A 72 3.44 -11.98 11.96
N PRO A 73 4.77 -11.74 11.90
CA PRO A 73 5.61 -11.61 13.08
C PRO A 73 5.41 -10.30 13.84
N PHE A 74 4.79 -9.30 13.24
CA PHE A 74 4.55 -8.03 13.90
C PHE A 74 3.27 -7.38 13.40
N VAL A 75 2.47 -6.88 14.35
CA VAL A 75 1.29 -6.04 14.12
C VAL A 75 1.27 -4.88 15.12
N TYR A 76 0.83 -3.70 14.69
CA TYR A 76 0.58 -2.58 15.58
C TYR A 76 -0.24 -1.48 14.91
N ASP A 77 -1.14 -0.84 15.66
CA ASP A 77 -1.89 0.34 15.24
C ASP A 77 -1.17 1.63 15.66
N TYR A 78 -0.55 2.28 14.67
CA TYR A 78 0.15 3.55 14.88
C TYR A 78 -0.80 4.75 14.93
N ALA A 79 -2.00 4.62 14.40
CA ALA A 79 -2.99 5.70 14.39
C ALA A 79 -3.68 5.83 15.74
N ASP A 80 -4.22 4.74 16.27
CA ASP A 80 -4.93 4.73 17.55
C ASP A 80 -4.03 4.39 18.75
N LYS A 81 -2.75 4.03 18.50
CA LYS A 81 -1.70 3.79 19.51
C LYS A 81 -1.97 2.56 20.38
N ASP A 82 -2.39 1.47 19.76
CA ASP A 82 -2.64 0.22 20.44
C ASP A 82 -2.27 -1.01 19.59
N SER A 83 -2.65 -2.21 20.00
CA SER A 83 -2.36 -3.46 19.28
C SER A 83 -3.55 -4.01 18.48
N ASP A 84 -4.68 -3.31 18.46
CA ASP A 84 -5.83 -3.70 17.66
C ASP A 84 -5.70 -3.19 16.22
N VAL A 85 -5.29 -4.07 15.33
CA VAL A 85 -5.15 -3.75 13.90
C VAL A 85 -6.36 -4.20 13.08
N PHE A 86 -7.43 -4.70 13.72
CA PHE A 86 -8.61 -5.16 13.01
C PHE A 86 -9.23 -4.00 12.20
N PRO A 87 -9.71 -4.23 10.96
CA PRO A 87 -10.28 -3.18 10.14
C PRO A 87 -11.64 -2.73 10.69
N TYR A 88 -11.82 -1.43 10.93
CA TYR A 88 -13.09 -0.87 11.39
C TYR A 88 -14.04 -0.57 10.23
N ASP A 89 -13.63 0.32 9.32
CA ASP A 89 -14.45 0.76 8.20
C ASP A 89 -13.99 0.25 6.84
N SER A 90 -12.75 -0.21 6.73
CA SER A 90 -12.15 -0.57 5.45
C SER A 90 -11.28 -1.83 5.54
N GLU A 91 -11.67 -2.86 4.83
CA GLU A 91 -10.91 -4.10 4.66
C GLU A 91 -9.75 -3.97 3.64
N HIS A 92 -9.45 -2.75 3.19
CA HIS A 92 -8.46 -2.49 2.14
C HIS A 92 -7.09 -3.06 2.49
N GLY A 93 -6.59 -2.85 3.70
CA GLY A 93 -5.30 -3.39 4.14
C GLY A 93 -5.25 -4.92 4.16
N THR A 94 -6.33 -5.58 4.59
CA THR A 94 -6.45 -7.05 4.50
C THR A 94 -6.34 -7.53 3.06
N HIS A 95 -7.02 -6.84 2.14
CA HIS A 95 -7.00 -7.17 0.72
C HIS A 95 -5.60 -6.97 0.12
N VAL A 96 -4.94 -5.84 0.41
CA VAL A 96 -3.57 -5.55 -0.04
C VAL A 96 -2.59 -6.60 0.47
N ALA A 97 -2.60 -6.90 1.77
CA ALA A 97 -1.75 -7.93 2.35
C ALA A 97 -2.01 -9.32 1.75
N GLY A 98 -3.28 -9.63 1.43
CA GLY A 98 -3.69 -10.85 0.74
C GLY A 98 -3.11 -10.97 -0.68
N ILE A 99 -3.10 -9.87 -1.44
CA ILE A 99 -2.48 -9.82 -2.79
C ILE A 99 -0.96 -10.06 -2.70
N ILE A 100 -0.33 -9.52 -1.66
CA ILE A 100 1.13 -9.70 -1.46
C ILE A 100 1.44 -11.15 -1.08
N GLY A 101 0.89 -11.63 0.02
CA GLY A 101 1.38 -12.85 0.67
C GLY A 101 0.31 -13.85 1.07
N GLY A 102 -0.95 -13.63 0.69
CA GLY A 102 -2.05 -14.54 1.05
C GLY A 102 -2.06 -15.83 0.23
N LEU A 103 -2.58 -16.90 0.81
CA LEU A 103 -2.83 -18.15 0.11
C LEU A 103 -4.02 -18.91 0.72
N ASP A 104 -5.01 -19.17 -0.09
CA ASP A 104 -6.05 -20.15 0.19
C ASP A 104 -6.56 -20.78 -1.12
N ASP A 105 -7.68 -21.49 -1.07
CA ASP A 105 -8.25 -22.19 -2.24
C ASP A 105 -8.75 -21.22 -3.34
N LYS A 106 -8.94 -19.95 -3.03
CA LYS A 106 -9.51 -18.94 -3.94
C LYS A 106 -8.48 -17.91 -4.38
N ILE A 107 -7.51 -17.61 -3.53
CA ILE A 107 -6.54 -16.54 -3.73
C ILE A 107 -5.13 -17.07 -3.58
N THR A 108 -4.27 -16.68 -4.52
CA THR A 108 -2.83 -16.89 -4.44
C THR A 108 -2.14 -15.55 -4.61
N GLY A 109 -1.54 -15.06 -3.55
CA GLY A 109 -0.70 -13.86 -3.55
C GLY A 109 0.57 -14.04 -4.35
N VAL A 110 1.25 -12.96 -4.62
CA VAL A 110 2.48 -12.96 -5.44
C VAL A 110 3.65 -13.62 -4.68
N ALA A 111 3.78 -13.34 -3.39
CA ALA A 111 4.86 -13.79 -2.51
C ALA A 111 4.32 -14.57 -1.31
N VAL A 112 3.70 -15.72 -1.57
CA VAL A 112 2.97 -16.51 -0.54
C VAL A 112 3.85 -17.04 0.59
N ASP A 113 5.16 -17.08 0.42
CA ASP A 113 6.13 -17.52 1.43
C ASP A 113 6.81 -16.37 2.17
N THR A 114 6.50 -15.10 1.85
CA THR A 114 7.01 -13.94 2.60
C THR A 114 6.39 -13.86 4.00
N GLN A 115 7.09 -13.27 4.95
CA GLN A 115 6.50 -12.78 6.20
C GLN A 115 5.86 -11.40 5.98
N LEU A 116 4.79 -11.11 6.71
CA LEU A 116 4.04 -9.86 6.61
C LEU A 116 4.11 -9.10 7.95
N VAL A 117 4.64 -7.91 7.93
CA VAL A 117 4.59 -6.94 9.03
C VAL A 117 3.43 -6.00 8.76
N LEU A 118 2.41 -5.98 9.62
CA LEU A 118 1.16 -5.28 9.35
C LEU A 118 1.02 -4.08 10.29
N MET A 119 1.03 -2.89 9.71
CA MET A 119 1.08 -1.61 10.40
C MET A 119 -0.14 -0.76 10.03
N LYS A 120 -1.10 -0.66 10.95
CA LYS A 120 -2.28 0.18 10.73
C LYS A 120 -1.91 1.64 10.97
N VAL A 121 -2.19 2.50 9.99
CA VAL A 121 -1.84 3.93 10.00
C VAL A 121 -3.05 4.84 9.74
N PHE A 122 -4.24 4.29 9.70
CA PHE A 122 -5.51 5.02 9.62
C PHE A 122 -6.33 4.75 10.87
N PRO A 123 -6.82 5.80 11.54
CA PRO A 123 -7.60 5.65 12.77
C PRO A 123 -9.00 5.10 12.49
N ASP A 124 -9.61 4.47 13.51
CA ASP A 124 -10.93 3.85 13.41
C ASP A 124 -12.06 4.85 13.16
N LEU A 125 -11.96 6.03 13.75
CA LEU A 125 -13.08 6.99 13.84
C LEU A 125 -12.86 8.29 13.06
N SER A 126 -11.82 8.39 12.26
CA SER A 126 -11.57 9.60 11.48
C SER A 126 -11.00 9.29 10.09
N GLU A 127 -11.26 10.17 9.14
CA GLU A 127 -10.72 10.03 7.79
C GLU A 127 -9.25 10.48 7.75
N GLY A 128 -8.43 9.70 7.05
CA GLY A 128 -7.06 10.03 6.71
C GLY A 128 -6.01 9.68 7.77
N GLY A 129 -4.93 9.07 7.33
CA GLY A 129 -3.75 8.82 8.13
C GLY A 129 -2.93 10.10 8.38
N LYS A 130 -2.28 10.18 9.53
CA LYS A 130 -1.40 11.31 9.87
C LYS A 130 0.04 10.99 9.46
N THR A 131 0.74 11.99 8.96
CA THR A 131 2.12 11.86 8.54
C THR A 131 3.04 11.35 9.67
N GLU A 132 2.86 11.84 10.88
CA GLU A 132 3.65 11.41 12.04
C GLU A 132 3.46 9.92 12.39
N ASP A 133 2.25 9.38 12.22
CA ASP A 133 1.96 7.97 12.48
C ASP A 133 2.57 7.08 11.38
N ILE A 134 2.50 7.53 10.14
CA ILE A 134 3.14 6.86 9.00
C ILE A 134 4.66 6.85 9.18
N LEU A 135 5.27 7.97 9.55
CA LEU A 135 6.73 8.06 9.77
C LEU A 135 7.18 7.15 10.91
N ALA A 136 6.42 7.07 12.01
CA ALA A 136 6.72 6.18 13.12
C ALA A 136 6.66 4.69 12.71
N ALA A 137 5.68 4.32 11.88
CA ALA A 137 5.57 2.98 11.32
C ALA A 137 6.75 2.66 10.38
N LEU A 138 7.16 3.60 9.55
CA LEU A 138 8.31 3.46 8.67
C LEU A 138 9.62 3.26 9.44
N GLU A 139 9.85 4.03 10.51
CA GLU A 139 11.02 3.84 11.37
C GLU A 139 11.05 2.46 12.02
N ASP A 140 9.91 1.98 12.49
CA ASP A 140 9.82 0.63 13.07
C ASP A 140 9.97 -0.46 12.01
N ALA A 141 9.50 -0.26 10.77
CA ALA A 141 9.75 -1.17 9.67
C ALA A 141 11.24 -1.30 9.32
N VAL A 142 11.96 -0.16 9.33
CA VAL A 142 13.43 -0.16 9.16
C VAL A 142 14.12 -0.90 10.31
N LEU A 143 13.68 -0.66 11.55
CA LEU A 143 14.23 -1.35 12.72
C LEU A 143 13.99 -2.87 12.70
N LEU A 144 12.86 -3.29 12.15
CA LEU A 144 12.53 -4.70 11.91
C LEU A 144 13.35 -5.34 10.79
N GLY A 145 14.02 -4.54 9.96
CA GLY A 145 14.84 -5.03 8.86
C GLY A 145 14.02 -5.68 7.74
N VAL A 146 12.90 -5.08 7.37
CA VAL A 146 12.07 -5.56 6.26
C VAL A 146 12.77 -5.36 4.91
N ASP A 147 12.45 -6.18 3.90
CA ASP A 147 13.01 -6.06 2.56
C ASP A 147 12.25 -5.06 1.68
N ALA A 148 10.95 -4.95 1.94
CA ALA A 148 10.09 -4.02 1.20
C ALA A 148 8.99 -3.44 2.09
N ILE A 149 8.57 -2.23 1.76
CA ILE A 149 7.45 -1.54 2.39
C ILE A 149 6.42 -1.22 1.32
N ASN A 150 5.18 -1.66 1.52
CA ASN A 150 4.05 -1.31 0.66
C ASN A 150 3.19 -0.25 1.32
N MET A 151 2.95 0.85 0.60
CA MET A 151 2.06 1.93 0.98
C MET A 151 1.01 2.12 -0.12
N SER A 152 -0.09 1.38 -0.03
CA SER A 152 -1.24 1.53 -0.93
C SER A 152 -2.16 2.67 -0.46
N LEU A 153 -1.55 3.79 -0.16
CA LEU A 153 -2.16 5.00 0.39
C LEU A 153 -1.57 6.24 -0.27
N GLY A 154 -2.22 7.37 -0.08
CA GLY A 154 -1.72 8.63 -0.59
C GLY A 154 -2.76 9.73 -0.58
N SER A 155 -2.31 10.93 -0.91
CA SER A 155 -3.15 12.11 -1.11
C SER A 155 -3.05 12.62 -2.53
N SER A 156 -4.10 13.31 -2.98
CA SER A 156 -4.14 13.91 -4.31
C SER A 156 -3.10 15.01 -4.46
N CYS A 157 -2.50 15.13 -5.65
CA CYS A 157 -1.67 16.26 -6.07
C CYS A 157 -0.50 16.57 -5.13
N GLY A 158 0.39 15.62 -4.96
CA GLY A 158 1.61 15.88 -4.21
C GLY A 158 2.71 16.46 -5.08
N PHE A 159 2.89 17.78 -5.08
CA PHE A 159 4.20 18.35 -5.32
C PHE A 159 4.86 18.57 -3.97
N ALA A 160 5.83 17.75 -3.62
CA ALA A 160 6.77 18.13 -2.59
C ALA A 160 7.79 19.08 -3.23
N ARG A 161 7.77 20.35 -2.84
CA ARG A 161 8.93 21.21 -3.09
C ARG A 161 10.04 20.74 -2.17
N GLU A 162 11.26 20.75 -2.68
CA GLU A 162 12.45 20.42 -1.91
C GLU A 162 12.52 21.22 -0.58
N GLU A 163 11.98 22.43 -0.58
CA GLU A 163 11.93 23.32 0.58
C GLU A 163 10.87 22.95 1.62
N ASP A 164 9.75 22.35 1.20
CA ASP A 164 8.60 22.06 2.08
C ASP A 164 8.61 20.62 2.58
N GLY A 165 9.28 19.71 1.90
CA GLY A 165 9.26 18.27 2.13
C GLY A 165 10.56 17.66 2.62
N ASN A 166 11.62 18.45 2.84
CA ASN A 166 12.98 17.97 3.09
C ASN A 166 13.07 16.84 4.13
N LYS A 167 12.38 16.97 5.26
CA LYS A 167 12.46 15.95 6.30
C LYS A 167 11.78 14.62 5.93
N ILE A 168 10.69 14.67 5.18
CA ILE A 168 9.98 13.48 4.73
C ILE A 168 10.78 12.79 3.62
N ASN A 169 11.28 13.57 2.67
CA ASN A 169 12.13 13.07 1.61
C ASN A 169 13.40 12.41 2.17
N GLU A 170 14.08 13.03 3.14
CA GLU A 170 15.23 12.46 3.82
C GLU A 170 14.92 11.13 4.54
N VAL A 171 13.71 10.96 5.07
CA VAL A 171 13.29 9.68 5.66
C VAL A 171 13.14 8.62 4.57
N TYR A 172 12.49 8.93 3.46
CA TYR A 172 12.31 7.99 2.36
C TYR A 172 13.64 7.63 1.69
N GLU A 173 14.54 8.59 1.52
CA GLU A 173 15.89 8.33 1.01
C GLU A 173 16.67 7.38 1.92
N ARG A 174 16.63 7.60 3.23
CA ARG A 174 17.29 6.71 4.21
C ARG A 174 16.71 5.29 4.21
N ILE A 175 15.40 5.13 3.99
CA ILE A 175 14.78 3.81 3.82
C ILE A 175 15.39 3.12 2.60
N ASN A 176 15.46 3.80 1.47
CA ASN A 176 16.02 3.28 0.23
C ASN A 176 17.53 2.97 0.36
N GLU A 177 18.29 3.86 1.00
CA GLU A 177 19.73 3.67 1.30
C GLU A 177 19.97 2.47 2.23
N SER A 178 19.00 2.11 3.07
CA SER A 178 19.05 0.90 3.91
C SER A 178 18.79 -0.38 3.12
N GLY A 179 18.59 -0.29 1.80
CA GLY A 179 18.33 -1.44 0.93
C GLY A 179 16.86 -1.89 0.92
N ILE A 180 15.97 -1.15 1.54
CA ILE A 180 14.53 -1.44 1.61
C ILE A 180 13.83 -0.82 0.41
N SER A 181 13.06 -1.63 -0.33
CA SER A 181 12.26 -1.13 -1.44
C SER A 181 10.97 -0.47 -0.95
N LEU A 182 10.81 0.83 -1.17
CA LEU A 182 9.59 1.57 -0.84
C LEU A 182 8.65 1.60 -2.05
N ILE A 183 7.52 0.90 -1.96
CA ILE A 183 6.55 0.75 -3.04
C ILE A 183 5.28 1.53 -2.68
N THR A 184 4.86 2.44 -3.55
CA THR A 184 3.72 3.33 -3.29
C THR A 184 2.73 3.33 -4.44
N ALA A 185 1.46 3.51 -4.13
CA ALA A 185 0.42 3.65 -5.15
C ALA A 185 0.53 5.00 -5.86
N ALA A 186 0.49 5.00 -7.20
CA ALA A 186 0.56 6.21 -8.00
C ALA A 186 -0.64 7.16 -7.82
N SER A 187 -1.70 6.72 -7.20
CA SER A 187 -2.95 7.43 -6.95
C SER A 187 -4.12 6.90 -7.79
N ASN A 188 -5.32 7.26 -7.35
CA ASN A 188 -6.57 7.07 -8.09
C ASN A 188 -7.03 8.37 -8.77
N SER A 189 -6.27 9.43 -8.64
CA SER A 189 -6.58 10.73 -9.24
C SER A 189 -6.01 10.79 -10.66
N TYR A 190 -6.83 11.23 -11.60
CA TYR A 190 -6.45 11.34 -13.01
C TYR A 190 -6.49 12.79 -13.52
N SER A 191 -6.65 13.74 -12.64
CA SER A 191 -6.76 15.16 -12.99
C SER A 191 -5.92 16.00 -12.04
N SER A 192 -5.26 17.02 -12.57
CA SER A 192 -4.51 18.02 -11.81
C SER A 192 -5.41 18.91 -10.93
N GLY A 193 -6.71 18.94 -11.20
CA GLY A 193 -7.69 19.52 -10.28
C GLY A 193 -8.04 18.53 -9.19
N TYR A 194 -8.52 19.03 -8.06
CA TYR A 194 -9.09 18.21 -7.01
C TYR A 194 -10.30 17.46 -7.57
N GLY A 195 -10.08 16.26 -8.06
CA GLY A 195 -11.05 15.55 -8.86
C GLY A 195 -11.07 14.06 -8.55
N GLY A 196 -11.59 13.30 -9.44
CA GLY A 196 -11.88 11.90 -9.25
C GLY A 196 -13.12 11.70 -8.40
N GLU A 197 -13.11 10.76 -7.49
CA GLU A 197 -14.27 10.42 -6.65
C GLU A 197 -14.79 11.58 -5.80
N GLN A 198 -14.00 12.61 -5.59
CA GLN A 198 -14.33 13.75 -4.74
C GLN A 198 -14.89 14.98 -5.49
N GLY A 199 -15.28 14.85 -6.73
CA GLY A 199 -16.27 15.72 -7.32
C GLY A 199 -15.83 16.88 -8.18
N ASN A 200 -14.57 17.09 -8.47
CA ASN A 200 -14.19 18.04 -9.51
C ASN A 200 -14.21 17.34 -10.87
N THR A 201 -15.10 17.81 -11.73
CA THR A 201 -15.11 17.35 -13.13
C THR A 201 -13.81 17.76 -13.81
N ASN A 202 -13.21 16.85 -14.56
CA ASN A 202 -12.14 17.19 -15.48
C ASN A 202 -12.60 18.37 -16.35
N PHE A 203 -11.82 19.42 -16.37
CA PHE A 203 -11.99 20.42 -17.41
C PHE A 203 -11.65 19.75 -18.74
N VAL A 204 -12.64 19.67 -19.64
CA VAL A 204 -12.50 19.06 -20.97
C VAL A 204 -11.33 19.66 -21.78
N THR A 205 -10.88 20.84 -21.38
CA THR A 205 -9.79 21.58 -21.98
C THR A 205 -8.42 21.30 -21.35
N ASN A 206 -8.33 20.50 -20.29
CA ASN A 206 -7.06 20.13 -19.69
C ASN A 206 -6.70 18.69 -20.08
N PRO A 207 -5.81 18.51 -21.07
CA PRO A 207 -5.37 17.18 -21.50
C PRO A 207 -4.44 16.50 -20.47
N ASP A 208 -3.93 17.21 -19.50
CA ASP A 208 -3.08 16.67 -18.44
C ASP A 208 -3.93 16.00 -17.36
N SER A 209 -4.65 14.99 -17.78
CA SER A 209 -5.32 14.06 -16.91
C SER A 209 -4.31 12.99 -16.50
N GLY A 210 -4.12 12.85 -15.23
CA GLY A 210 -3.23 11.84 -14.66
C GLY A 210 -2.19 12.52 -13.78
N THR A 211 -2.52 12.60 -12.51
CA THR A 211 -1.59 13.09 -11.49
C THR A 211 -1.17 11.95 -10.61
N VAL A 212 0.13 11.92 -10.33
CA VAL A 212 0.70 11.04 -9.32
C VAL A 212 0.49 11.69 -7.96
N GLY A 213 -0.02 10.93 -7.00
CA GLY A 213 -0.25 11.40 -5.63
C GLY A 213 1.00 11.31 -4.76
N SER A 214 0.99 12.01 -3.63
CA SER A 214 2.00 11.83 -2.58
C SER A 214 1.64 10.58 -1.73
N PRO A 215 2.61 9.73 -1.33
CA PRO A 215 4.06 9.90 -1.39
C PRO A 215 4.73 9.38 -2.68
N SER A 216 3.97 8.98 -3.68
CA SER A 216 4.49 8.37 -4.91
C SER A 216 5.27 9.35 -5.80
N THR A 217 5.27 10.64 -5.45
CA THR A 217 6.04 11.70 -6.10
C THR A 217 7.46 11.88 -5.56
N TYR A 218 7.83 11.18 -4.49
CA TYR A 218 9.18 11.24 -3.94
C TYR A 218 10.13 10.33 -4.72
N ASP A 219 11.35 10.79 -4.96
CA ASP A 219 12.35 10.09 -5.77
C ASP A 219 12.72 8.70 -5.25
N ALA A 220 12.70 8.52 -3.93
CA ALA A 220 12.98 7.24 -3.28
C ALA A 220 11.84 6.22 -3.40
N ALA A 221 10.65 6.64 -3.84
CA ALA A 221 9.48 5.77 -3.94
C ALA A 221 9.36 5.14 -5.33
N LEU A 222 9.15 3.82 -5.36
CA LEU A 222 8.72 3.14 -6.56
C LEU A 222 7.21 3.34 -6.75
N SER A 223 6.86 4.25 -7.65
CA SER A 223 5.47 4.58 -7.98
C SER A 223 4.85 3.51 -8.86
N VAL A 224 3.76 2.90 -8.39
CA VAL A 224 3.06 1.81 -9.11
C VAL A 224 1.67 2.27 -9.53
N ALA A 225 1.45 2.28 -10.85
CA ALA A 225 0.17 2.58 -11.45
C ALA A 225 -0.48 1.31 -12.02
N SER A 226 -1.82 1.27 -11.99
CA SER A 226 -2.57 0.21 -12.63
C SER A 226 -2.58 0.39 -14.15
N ILE A 227 -2.61 -0.73 -14.86
CA ILE A 227 -2.86 -0.75 -16.30
C ILE A 227 -4.19 -1.44 -16.58
N SER A 228 -4.92 -0.93 -17.56
CA SER A 228 -6.10 -1.63 -18.07
C SER A 228 -5.68 -2.96 -18.71
N GLY A 229 -6.48 -3.99 -18.49
CA GLY A 229 -6.20 -5.33 -19.03
C GLY A 229 -6.05 -5.35 -20.55
N VAL A 230 -5.51 -6.42 -21.08
CA VAL A 230 -5.09 -6.64 -22.48
C VAL A 230 -6.20 -6.43 -23.53
N LYS A 231 -7.47 -6.35 -23.13
CA LYS A 231 -8.61 -6.08 -23.99
C LYS A 231 -9.21 -4.71 -23.65
N SER A 232 -8.58 -3.68 -24.17
CA SER A 232 -9.19 -2.34 -24.14
C SER A 232 -10.35 -2.28 -25.13
N ARG A 233 -11.46 -1.69 -24.71
CA ARG A 233 -12.55 -1.36 -25.64
C ARG A 233 -12.12 -0.17 -26.49
N TYR A 234 -12.53 -0.15 -27.72
CA TYR A 234 -12.29 0.97 -28.63
C TYR A 234 -13.56 1.27 -29.44
N ILE A 235 -13.66 2.48 -29.87
CA ILE A 235 -14.60 2.90 -30.92
C ILE A 235 -13.82 3.24 -32.17
N ILE A 236 -14.44 3.12 -33.32
CA ILE A 236 -13.86 3.61 -34.58
C ILE A 236 -14.50 4.97 -34.86
N ALA A 237 -13.68 6.00 -34.84
CA ALA A 237 -14.08 7.36 -35.20
C ALA A 237 -13.22 7.82 -36.38
N ASN A 238 -13.86 8.21 -37.48
CA ASN A 238 -13.17 8.63 -38.73
C ASN A 238 -12.15 7.61 -39.28
N GLY A 239 -12.40 6.32 -39.04
CA GLY A 239 -11.49 5.24 -39.49
C GLY A 239 -10.31 4.96 -38.55
N GLU A 240 -10.18 5.69 -37.45
CA GLU A 240 -9.17 5.48 -36.43
C GLU A 240 -9.71 4.77 -35.20
N GLN A 241 -8.90 3.95 -34.55
CA GLN A 241 -9.25 3.31 -33.29
C GLN A 241 -9.02 4.30 -32.15
N VAL A 242 -10.09 4.68 -31.47
CA VAL A 242 -10.03 5.49 -30.26
C VAL A 242 -10.31 4.59 -29.06
N LEU A 243 -9.29 4.44 -28.21
CA LEU A 243 -9.41 3.67 -26.97
C LEU A 243 -10.26 4.44 -25.98
N PHE A 244 -11.14 3.73 -25.27
CA PHE A 244 -11.83 4.28 -24.12
C PHE A 244 -11.82 3.27 -22.98
N TYR A 245 -11.81 3.79 -21.77
CA TYR A 245 -11.97 2.98 -20.57
C TYR A 245 -13.18 3.49 -19.76
N LYS A 246 -13.73 2.59 -18.99
CA LYS A 246 -14.81 2.90 -18.07
C LYS A 246 -14.20 2.97 -16.66
N GLU A 247 -14.24 4.12 -16.06
CA GLU A 247 -14.06 4.22 -14.62
C GLU A 247 -15.25 3.60 -13.89
N SER A 248 -15.00 2.98 -12.75
CA SER A 248 -16.00 2.24 -12.00
C SER A 248 -17.21 3.10 -11.60
N ASN A 249 -17.02 4.39 -11.41
CA ASN A 249 -18.04 5.35 -10.96
C ASN A 249 -18.32 6.48 -11.96
N SER A 250 -17.70 6.47 -13.14
CA SER A 250 -17.91 7.55 -14.11
C SER A 250 -19.15 7.34 -14.95
N VAL A 251 -19.81 8.45 -15.27
CA VAL A 251 -20.78 8.49 -16.35
C VAL A 251 -20.02 8.18 -17.63
N THR A 252 -20.30 7.04 -18.21
CA THR A 252 -19.68 6.67 -19.48
C THR A 252 -20.16 7.67 -20.52
N ALA A 253 -19.24 8.44 -21.12
CA ALA A 253 -19.57 9.27 -22.25
C ALA A 253 -20.26 8.39 -23.30
N LYS A 254 -21.43 8.80 -23.75
CA LYS A 254 -22.15 8.07 -24.78
C LYS A 254 -21.45 8.29 -26.12
N PRO A 255 -21.44 7.31 -27.03
CA PRO A 255 -20.81 7.49 -28.35
C PRO A 255 -21.24 8.77 -29.09
N ASN A 256 -22.45 9.26 -28.83
CA ASN A 256 -22.96 10.49 -29.44
C ASN A 256 -22.33 11.79 -28.87
N ASP A 257 -21.63 11.71 -27.74
CA ASP A 257 -20.98 12.89 -27.13
C ASP A 257 -19.68 13.28 -27.88
N PHE A 258 -19.22 12.39 -28.77
CA PHE A 258 -18.02 12.60 -29.61
C PHE A 258 -18.34 13.03 -31.03
N MET A 259 -19.61 13.25 -31.35
CA MET A 259 -20.06 13.54 -32.73
C MET A 259 -20.47 15.02 -32.96
N ASN A 260 -20.12 15.92 -32.06
CA ASN A 260 -20.36 17.36 -32.22
C ASN A 260 -19.04 18.12 -32.35
#